data_fffaf547d3cb584f5b300c4bcb95d654
#
_entry.id   fffaf547d3cb584f5b300c4bcb95d654
#
_cell.length_a   1.000
_cell.length_b   1.000
_cell.length_c   1.000
_cell.angle_alpha   90.00
_cell.angle_beta   90.00
_cell.angle_gamma   90.00
#
_symmetry.space_group_name_H-M   'P 1'
#
loop_
_entity.id
_entity.type
_entity.pdbx_description
1 polymer ?
#
loop_
_entity_poly.entity_id
_entity_poly.type
_entity_poly.pdbx_seq_one_letter_code
_entity_poly.pdbx_strand_id
1 'polypeptide(L)'
;LRCLVGSEMCIRDSFDLTVGDMMNESILGRAQERDIIRIEAHQIRDYTLNKQKQVDDYPYGGGRGAVMQADPLYQCWKHICEEAGERVHTIYLSPAGRTFHQGDARRLKDSYQRLILVCGHYEGIDERFVEECVDEEISLGDFVLTGGEIPAMAVADAVCRLVPGVLSDPECYENESHWNGAL
;
A
#
# COMPACT_ATOMS: atom_id res chain seq x y z
N LEU A 1 -9.12 8.80 -6.99
CA LEU A 1 -8.42 8.16 -5.87
C LEU A 1 -6.94 8.05 -6.24
N ARG A 2 -6.07 8.51 -5.35
CA ARG A 2 -4.62 8.29 -5.49
C ARG A 2 -4.21 7.23 -4.48
N CYS A 3 -3.61 6.16 -4.96
CA CYS A 3 -3.05 5.11 -4.12
C CYS A 3 -1.53 5.16 -4.29
N LEU A 4 -0.82 5.20 -3.18
CA LEU A 4 0.64 5.26 -3.16
C LEU A 4 1.14 3.99 -2.49
N VAL A 5 1.97 3.25 -3.19
CA VAL A 5 2.53 1.99 -2.68
C VAL A 5 4.02 2.20 -2.47
N GLY A 6 4.45 2.10 -1.20
CA GLY A 6 5.87 2.11 -0.88
C GLY A 6 6.37 0.68 -0.72
N SER A 7 7.44 0.33 -1.40
CA SER A 7 8.03 -1.00 -1.36
C SER A 7 9.55 -0.93 -1.26
N GLU A 8 10.12 -1.94 -0.59
CA GLU A 8 11.54 -2.20 -0.65
C GLU A 8 11.83 -3.68 -0.87
N MET A 9 12.62 -3.97 -1.89
CA MET A 9 13.22 -5.29 -2.05
C MET A 9 14.71 -5.23 -2.33
N CYS A 10 15.46 -6.08 -1.65
CA CYS A 10 16.92 -6.15 -1.68
C CYS A 10 17.43 -7.08 -2.79
N ILE A 11 16.91 -7.01 -4.02
CA ILE A 11 17.55 -7.61 -5.20
C ILE A 11 17.23 -6.75 -6.42
N ARG A 12 18.25 -5.98 -6.85
CA ARG A 12 18.40 -5.34 -8.17
C ARG A 12 17.21 -5.25 -9.11
N ASP A 13 16.80 -4.00 -9.39
CA ASP A 13 16.30 -3.52 -10.69
C ASP A 13 14.93 -3.98 -11.23
N SER A 14 14.06 -4.67 -10.49
CA SER A 14 12.83 -5.19 -11.13
C SER A 14 11.51 -5.01 -10.40
N PHE A 15 11.44 -4.41 -9.21
CA PHE A 15 10.22 -4.42 -8.40
C PHE A 15 9.31 -3.19 -8.58
N ASP A 16 9.86 -2.03 -8.87
CA ASP A 16 9.08 -0.87 -9.36
C ASP A 16 8.35 -1.23 -10.67
N LEU A 17 8.97 -2.09 -11.47
CA LEU A 17 8.38 -2.66 -12.67
C LEU A 17 7.16 -3.55 -12.35
N THR A 18 7.21 -4.39 -11.31
CA THR A 18 6.16 -5.41 -11.08
C THR A 18 4.87 -4.82 -10.54
N VAL A 19 4.91 -3.94 -9.53
CA VAL A 19 3.70 -3.27 -9.01
C VAL A 19 3.20 -2.26 -10.03
N GLY A 20 4.09 -1.46 -10.61
CA GLY A 20 3.76 -0.49 -11.65
C GLY A 20 3.16 -1.17 -12.88
N ASP A 21 3.80 -2.22 -13.40
CA ASP A 21 3.31 -2.94 -14.56
C ASP A 21 1.94 -3.59 -14.32
N MET A 22 1.76 -4.30 -13.19
CA MET A 22 0.46 -4.90 -12.86
C MET A 22 -0.65 -3.85 -12.69
N MET A 23 -0.36 -2.74 -12.02
CA MET A 23 -1.35 -1.69 -11.76
C MET A 23 -1.61 -0.82 -12.99
N ASN A 24 -0.73 -0.82 -13.99
CA ASN A 24 -0.90 -0.13 -15.27
C ASN A 24 -1.56 -0.99 -16.35
N GLU A 25 -1.89 -2.23 -16.04
CA GLU A 25 -2.55 -3.13 -16.97
C GLU A 25 -4.07 -3.17 -16.79
N SER A 26 -4.77 -3.66 -17.81
CA SER A 26 -6.20 -4.01 -17.79
C SER A 26 -7.12 -2.84 -17.38
N ILE A 27 -7.97 -3.05 -16.39
CA ILE A 27 -9.00 -2.10 -15.95
C ILE A 27 -8.37 -0.90 -15.23
N LEU A 28 -7.44 -1.14 -14.31
CA LEU A 28 -6.79 -0.06 -13.55
C LEU A 28 -5.88 0.79 -14.44
N GLY A 29 -5.16 0.19 -15.38
CA GLY A 29 -4.37 0.92 -16.38
C GLY A 29 -5.23 1.86 -17.21
N ARG A 30 -6.34 1.37 -17.77
CA ARG A 30 -7.28 2.22 -18.50
C ARG A 30 -7.91 3.32 -17.67
N ALA A 31 -8.15 3.08 -16.39
CA ALA A 31 -8.68 4.10 -15.49
C ALA A 31 -7.64 5.19 -15.18
N GLN A 32 -6.36 4.83 -15.11
CA GLN A 32 -5.25 5.78 -15.00
C GLN A 32 -5.05 6.59 -16.27
N GLU A 33 -5.12 5.97 -17.46
CA GLU A 33 -5.08 6.65 -18.77
C GLU A 33 -6.19 7.68 -18.95
N ARG A 34 -7.32 7.50 -18.23
CA ARG A 34 -8.46 8.43 -18.23
C ARG A 34 -8.45 9.43 -17.08
N ASP A 35 -7.37 9.47 -16.29
CA ASP A 35 -7.24 10.33 -15.09
C ASP A 35 -8.35 10.12 -14.04
N ILE A 36 -9.00 8.94 -14.00
CA ILE A 36 -10.01 8.60 -13.00
C ILE A 36 -9.36 8.24 -11.67
N ILE A 37 -8.26 7.48 -11.72
CA ILE A 37 -7.42 7.12 -10.57
C ILE A 37 -5.96 7.37 -10.92
N ARG A 38 -5.12 7.44 -9.89
CA ARG A 38 -3.67 7.49 -10.03
C ARG A 38 -3.03 6.59 -8.99
N ILE A 39 -2.16 5.70 -9.44
CA ILE A 39 -1.38 4.79 -8.60
C ILE A 39 0.09 5.11 -8.82
N GLU A 40 0.81 5.41 -7.75
CA GLU A 40 2.22 5.75 -7.77
C GLU A 40 2.98 4.81 -6.83
N ALA A 41 4.06 4.24 -7.31
CA ALA A 41 4.99 3.46 -6.49
C ALA A 41 6.18 4.35 -6.08
N HIS A 42 6.49 4.36 -4.78
CA HIS A 42 7.62 5.08 -4.22
C HIS A 42 8.65 4.08 -3.70
N GLN A 43 9.88 4.17 -4.19
CA GLN A 43 10.98 3.34 -3.71
C GLN A 43 11.59 3.96 -2.44
N ILE A 44 11.43 3.30 -1.30
CA ILE A 44 11.89 3.82 0.00
C ILE A 44 13.40 4.07 0.01
N ARG A 45 14.19 3.30 -0.75
CA ARG A 45 15.64 3.50 -0.90
C ARG A 45 16.04 4.88 -1.44
N ASP A 46 15.16 5.55 -2.16
CA ASP A 46 15.46 6.87 -2.72
C ASP A 46 15.32 7.97 -1.68
N TYR A 47 14.71 7.66 -0.54
CA TYR A 47 14.50 8.59 0.58
C TYR A 47 15.52 8.42 1.72
N THR A 48 16.44 7.47 1.63
CA THR A 48 17.51 7.34 2.62
C THR A 48 18.68 8.29 2.35
N LEU A 49 19.20 8.89 3.41
CA LEU A 49 20.41 9.69 3.38
C LEU A 49 21.70 8.85 3.40
N ASN A 50 21.57 7.54 3.60
CA ASN A 50 22.68 6.61 3.61
C ASN A 50 23.27 6.44 2.19
N LYS A 51 24.59 6.63 2.07
CA LYS A 51 25.30 6.48 0.78
C LYS A 51 25.18 5.08 0.17
N GLN A 52 25.00 4.06 0.99
CA GLN A 52 24.79 2.66 0.54
C GLN A 52 23.33 2.35 0.23
N LYS A 53 22.44 3.32 0.37
CA LYS A 53 20.99 3.16 0.20
C LYS A 53 20.40 2.03 1.08
N GLN A 54 20.99 1.83 2.25
CA GLN A 54 20.50 0.86 3.24
C GLN A 54 19.26 1.42 3.94
N VAL A 55 18.24 0.60 4.07
CA VAL A 55 16.94 0.96 4.66
C VAL A 55 16.49 -0.03 5.73
N ASP A 56 17.33 -1.02 6.03
CA ASP A 56 17.11 -2.06 7.02
C ASP A 56 18.23 -2.09 8.06
N ASP A 57 17.93 -2.60 9.25
CA ASP A 57 18.89 -2.78 10.35
C ASP A 57 18.49 -4.00 11.19
N TYR A 58 19.36 -4.41 12.09
CA TYR A 58 19.09 -5.48 13.03
C TYR A 58 18.02 -5.05 14.05
N PRO A 59 17.11 -5.97 14.45
CA PRO A 59 16.08 -5.65 15.45
C PRO A 59 16.71 -5.31 16.80
N TYR A 60 16.17 -4.30 17.48
CA TYR A 60 16.56 -3.95 18.84
C TYR A 60 16.31 -5.14 19.80
N GLY A 61 17.33 -5.49 20.57
CA GLY A 61 17.24 -6.63 21.51
C GLY A 61 17.77 -7.96 20.95
N GLY A 62 18.25 -7.95 19.72
CA GLY A 62 18.77 -9.15 19.05
C GLY A 62 17.67 -10.02 18.46
N GLY A 63 18.05 -10.90 17.59
CA GLY A 63 17.13 -11.77 16.83
C GLY A 63 17.70 -12.07 15.46
N ARG A 64 17.07 -12.99 14.74
CA ARG A 64 17.38 -13.23 13.33
C ARG A 64 16.49 -12.36 12.47
N GLY A 65 17.01 -11.88 11.35
CA GLY A 65 16.30 -11.05 10.39
C GLY A 65 16.69 -9.58 10.47
N ALA A 66 16.09 -8.78 9.63
CA ALA A 66 16.25 -7.34 9.57
C ALA A 66 14.89 -6.66 9.77
N VAL A 67 14.90 -5.39 10.11
CA VAL A 67 13.70 -4.55 10.28
C VAL A 67 13.91 -3.29 9.46
N MET A 68 12.89 -2.84 8.75
CA MET A 68 12.96 -1.59 7.97
C MET A 68 13.08 -0.40 8.89
N GLN A 69 14.05 0.47 8.63
CA GLN A 69 14.35 1.64 9.45
C GLN A 69 13.24 2.68 9.38
N ALA A 70 12.96 3.34 10.52
CA ALA A 70 11.94 4.39 10.60
C ALA A 70 12.24 5.61 9.71
N ASP A 71 13.52 6.04 9.64
CA ASP A 71 13.89 7.29 8.95
C ASP A 71 13.58 7.27 7.44
N PRO A 72 14.02 6.28 6.63
CA PRO A 72 13.66 6.25 5.21
C PRO A 72 12.15 6.17 4.96
N LEU A 73 11.43 5.39 5.78
CA LEU A 73 9.98 5.29 5.74
C LEU A 73 9.32 6.64 6.01
N TYR A 74 9.77 7.33 7.08
CA TYR A 74 9.26 8.65 7.44
C TYR A 74 9.54 9.70 6.38
N GLN A 75 10.74 9.72 5.79
CA GLN A 75 11.08 10.68 4.74
C GLN A 75 10.21 10.47 3.48
N CYS A 76 9.97 9.22 3.10
CA CYS A 76 9.06 8.89 2.01
C CYS A 76 7.62 9.35 2.32
N TRP A 77 7.10 8.96 3.46
CA TRP A 77 5.77 9.34 3.93
C TRP A 77 5.59 10.86 3.99
N LYS A 78 6.56 11.56 4.57
CA LYS A 78 6.58 13.01 4.68
C LYS A 78 6.53 13.68 3.31
N HIS A 79 7.36 13.24 2.37
CA HIS A 79 7.38 13.74 1.00
C HIS A 79 6.00 13.60 0.34
N ILE A 80 5.37 12.44 0.47
CA ILE A 80 4.03 12.19 -0.08
C ILE A 80 2.97 13.10 0.54
N CYS A 81 3.00 13.29 1.86
CA CYS A 81 2.08 14.19 2.55
C CYS A 81 2.32 15.67 2.18
N GLU A 82 3.57 16.09 1.99
CA GLU A 82 3.91 17.43 1.53
C GLU A 82 3.41 17.70 0.10
N GLU A 83 3.58 16.75 -0.82
CA GLU A 83 3.01 16.83 -2.17
C GLU A 83 1.48 16.85 -2.17
N ALA A 84 0.87 16.11 -1.24
CA ALA A 84 -0.58 16.11 -1.07
C ALA A 84 -1.12 17.41 -0.46
N GLY A 85 -0.29 18.14 0.29
CA GLY A 85 -0.68 19.32 1.06
C GLY A 85 -1.49 18.98 2.32
N GLU A 86 -1.54 17.71 2.70
CA GLU A 86 -2.28 17.18 3.86
C GLU A 86 -1.65 15.89 4.39
N ARG A 87 -1.98 15.50 5.63
CA ARG A 87 -1.69 14.15 6.14
C ARG A 87 -2.57 13.16 5.38
N VAL A 88 -1.95 12.22 4.68
CA VAL A 88 -2.64 11.17 3.92
C VAL A 88 -2.89 9.96 4.81
N HIS A 89 -4.09 9.40 4.73
CA HIS A 89 -4.45 8.18 5.47
C HIS A 89 -3.55 7.02 5.08
N THR A 90 -2.85 6.47 6.07
CA THR A 90 -1.74 5.53 5.89
C THR A 90 -2.10 4.16 6.44
N ILE A 91 -1.99 3.15 5.61
CA ILE A 91 -2.31 1.75 5.92
C ILE A 91 -1.03 0.93 5.82
N TYR A 92 -0.67 0.24 6.89
CA TYR A 92 0.39 -0.75 6.88
C TYR A 92 -0.16 -2.14 6.58
N LEU A 93 0.40 -2.81 5.57
CA LEU A 93 0.04 -4.17 5.19
C LEU A 93 0.85 -5.16 6.04
N SER A 94 0.21 -5.70 7.07
CA SER A 94 0.85 -6.52 8.09
C SER A 94 0.03 -7.79 8.35
N PRO A 95 0.67 -8.97 8.54
CA PRO A 95 -0.05 -10.18 8.94
C PRO A 95 -0.75 -10.05 10.30
N ALA A 96 -0.27 -9.13 11.17
CA ALA A 96 -0.86 -8.86 12.48
C ALA A 96 -2.08 -7.93 12.41
N GLY A 97 -2.30 -7.27 11.26
CA GLY A 97 -3.43 -6.38 11.06
C GLY A 97 -4.78 -7.10 11.05
N ARG A 98 -5.85 -6.34 11.19
CA ARG A 98 -7.21 -6.88 11.02
C ARG A 98 -7.44 -7.34 9.58
N THR A 99 -8.22 -8.39 9.41
CA THR A 99 -8.54 -8.92 8.08
C THR A 99 -9.33 -7.91 7.26
N PHE A 100 -8.91 -7.72 6.01
CA PHE A 100 -9.56 -6.86 5.02
C PHE A 100 -10.85 -7.51 4.48
N HIS A 101 -11.91 -6.74 4.39
CA HIS A 101 -13.21 -7.17 3.85
C HIS A 101 -13.75 -6.16 2.83
N GLN A 102 -14.74 -6.56 2.05
CA GLN A 102 -15.39 -5.69 1.05
C GLN A 102 -15.95 -4.39 1.66
N GLY A 103 -16.40 -4.45 2.93
CA GLY A 103 -16.83 -3.27 3.68
C GLY A 103 -15.72 -2.25 3.90
N ASP A 104 -14.48 -2.72 4.04
CA ASP A 104 -13.31 -1.84 4.18
C ASP A 104 -12.99 -1.15 2.86
N ALA A 105 -13.06 -1.88 1.74
CA ALA A 105 -12.86 -1.28 0.42
C ALA A 105 -13.84 -0.12 0.17
N ARG A 106 -15.14 -0.31 0.53
CA ARG A 106 -16.15 0.75 0.45
C ARG A 106 -15.82 1.93 1.36
N ARG A 107 -15.53 1.65 2.64
CA ARG A 107 -15.20 2.67 3.63
C ARG A 107 -14.00 3.51 3.18
N LEU A 108 -12.93 2.86 2.74
CA LEU A 108 -11.72 3.53 2.27
C LEU A 108 -12.00 4.41 1.05
N LYS A 109 -12.70 3.89 0.06
CA LYS A 109 -13.10 4.64 -1.14
C LYS A 109 -14.01 5.83 -0.80
N ASP A 110 -14.94 5.69 0.16
CA ASP A 110 -15.90 6.74 0.50
C ASP A 110 -15.30 7.81 1.43
N SER A 111 -14.35 7.42 2.29
CA SER A 111 -13.78 8.30 3.31
C SER A 111 -12.55 9.07 2.86
N TYR A 112 -11.78 8.57 1.90
CA TYR A 112 -10.48 9.14 1.55
C TYR A 112 -10.32 9.34 0.05
N GLN A 113 -9.75 10.51 -0.32
CA GLN A 113 -9.36 10.79 -1.70
C GLN A 113 -7.97 10.26 -2.03
N ARG A 114 -7.15 10.03 -1.01
CA ARG A 114 -5.78 9.54 -1.12
C ARG A 114 -5.51 8.53 -0.03
N LEU A 115 -4.73 7.50 -0.37
CA LEU A 115 -4.29 6.46 0.55
C LEU A 115 -2.81 6.20 0.35
N ILE A 116 -2.08 5.98 1.43
CA ILE A 116 -0.74 5.41 1.41
C ILE A 116 -0.85 3.95 1.85
N LEU A 117 -0.34 3.04 1.03
CA LEU A 117 -0.20 1.63 1.38
C LEU A 117 1.28 1.34 1.63
N VAL A 118 1.62 1.02 2.86
CA VAL A 118 3.00 0.71 3.26
C VAL A 118 3.22 -0.79 3.16
N CYS A 119 4.17 -1.17 2.30
CA CYS A 119 4.58 -2.55 2.11
C CYS A 119 5.81 -2.84 2.97
N GLY A 120 5.63 -3.66 4.01
CA GLY A 120 6.74 -4.12 4.84
C GLY A 120 7.45 -5.32 4.23
N HIS A 121 8.73 -5.43 4.52
CA HIS A 121 9.58 -6.58 4.23
C HIS A 121 10.30 -7.06 5.48
N TYR A 122 11.04 -8.15 5.35
CA TYR A 122 11.83 -8.75 6.43
C TYR A 122 10.95 -9.19 7.61
N GLU A 123 11.38 -8.86 8.83
CA GLU A 123 10.62 -9.14 10.07
C GLU A 123 9.62 -8.02 10.42
N GLY A 124 9.45 -7.04 9.52
CA GLY A 124 8.54 -5.91 9.71
C GLY A 124 9.21 -4.55 9.56
N ILE A 125 8.54 -3.54 10.05
CA ILE A 125 8.98 -2.14 10.03
C ILE A 125 9.19 -1.63 11.45
N ASP A 126 10.00 -0.59 11.62
CA ASP A 126 10.30 0.01 12.93
C ASP A 126 9.01 0.57 13.55
N GLU A 127 8.71 0.15 14.77
CA GLU A 127 7.48 0.48 15.50
C GLU A 127 7.26 1.99 15.64
N ARG A 128 8.33 2.77 15.75
CA ARG A 128 8.24 4.24 15.83
C ARG A 128 7.58 4.85 14.60
N PHE A 129 7.77 4.24 13.42
CA PHE A 129 7.06 4.67 12.22
C PHE A 129 5.59 4.28 12.27
N VAL A 130 5.28 3.08 12.76
CA VAL A 130 3.90 2.60 12.92
C VAL A 130 3.13 3.53 13.86
N GLU A 131 3.68 3.80 15.04
CA GLU A 131 3.04 4.67 16.06
C GLU A 131 2.80 6.10 15.57
N GLU A 132 3.72 6.66 14.76
CA GLU A 132 3.67 8.07 14.34
C GLU A 132 2.88 8.29 13.04
N CYS A 133 3.01 7.38 12.08
CA CYS A 133 2.58 7.61 10.71
C CYS A 133 1.42 6.73 10.25
N VAL A 134 1.25 5.53 10.83
CA VAL A 134 0.24 4.57 10.40
C VAL A 134 -1.10 4.84 11.10
N ASP A 135 -2.18 4.85 10.34
CA ASP A 135 -3.52 5.04 10.86
C ASP A 135 -4.25 3.70 11.09
N GLU A 136 -3.94 2.68 10.29
CA GLU A 136 -4.47 1.32 10.49
C GLU A 136 -3.56 0.25 9.90
N GLU A 137 -3.61 -0.96 10.51
CA GLU A 137 -2.96 -2.15 9.99
C GLU A 137 -3.98 -3.11 9.39
N ILE A 138 -3.70 -3.61 8.19
CA ILE A 138 -4.60 -4.50 7.44
C ILE A 138 -3.85 -5.75 7.01
N SER A 139 -4.50 -6.91 7.18
CA SER A 139 -4.08 -8.21 6.70
C SER A 139 -5.02 -8.72 5.60
N LEU A 140 -4.52 -9.49 4.65
CA LEU A 140 -5.37 -10.20 3.69
C LEU A 140 -6.01 -11.49 4.28
N GLY A 141 -5.47 -12.01 5.38
CA GLY A 141 -5.95 -13.24 6.00
C GLY A 141 -4.88 -13.91 6.87
N ASP A 142 -5.20 -15.07 7.38
CA ASP A 142 -4.37 -15.83 8.32
C ASP A 142 -3.23 -16.60 7.59
N PHE A 143 -2.38 -15.88 6.89
CA PHE A 143 -1.19 -16.42 6.23
C PHE A 143 -0.13 -15.32 6.08
N VAL A 144 1.12 -15.73 5.88
CA VAL A 144 2.26 -14.83 5.73
C VAL A 144 2.76 -14.88 4.30
N LEU A 145 3.03 -13.72 3.73
CA LEU A 145 3.65 -13.51 2.43
C LEU A 145 5.09 -13.01 2.59
N THR A 146 5.86 -13.03 1.52
CA THR A 146 7.25 -12.58 1.51
C THR A 146 7.40 -11.05 1.61
N GLY A 147 6.33 -10.30 1.33
CA GLY A 147 6.30 -8.83 1.38
C GLY A 147 4.88 -8.28 1.29
N GLY A 148 4.75 -6.99 1.49
CA GLY A 148 3.48 -6.26 1.50
C GLY A 148 2.92 -5.89 0.13
N GLU A 149 3.63 -6.14 -0.97
CA GLU A 149 3.25 -5.71 -2.32
C GLU A 149 1.98 -6.39 -2.83
N ILE A 150 1.91 -7.72 -2.71
CA ILE A 150 0.71 -8.47 -3.12
C ILE A 150 -0.51 -8.02 -2.31
N PRO A 151 -0.44 -7.91 -0.97
CA PRO A 151 -1.51 -7.29 -0.19
C PRO A 151 -1.89 -5.89 -0.65
N ALA A 152 -0.91 -5.03 -0.92
CA ALA A 152 -1.17 -3.67 -1.36
C ALA A 152 -1.89 -3.65 -2.72
N MET A 153 -1.44 -4.46 -3.67
CA MET A 153 -2.10 -4.59 -4.97
C MET A 153 -3.54 -5.08 -4.82
N ALA A 154 -3.80 -6.08 -3.98
CA ALA A 154 -5.14 -6.60 -3.73
C ALA A 154 -6.06 -5.54 -3.09
N VAL A 155 -5.57 -4.79 -2.09
CA VAL A 155 -6.31 -3.69 -1.46
C VAL A 155 -6.55 -2.56 -2.46
N ALA A 156 -5.52 -2.16 -3.22
CA ALA A 156 -5.64 -1.11 -4.22
C ALA A 156 -6.67 -1.47 -5.31
N ASP A 157 -6.63 -2.69 -5.84
CA ASP A 157 -7.61 -3.16 -6.81
C ASP A 157 -9.03 -3.13 -6.24
N ALA A 158 -9.23 -3.72 -5.05
CA ALA A 158 -10.53 -3.78 -4.40
C ALA A 158 -11.13 -2.39 -4.09
N VAL A 159 -10.30 -1.40 -3.79
CA VAL A 159 -10.73 -0.02 -3.53
C VAL A 159 -10.94 0.75 -4.83
N CYS A 160 -9.97 0.70 -5.75
CA CYS A 160 -10.00 1.47 -6.99
C CYS A 160 -11.16 1.06 -7.92
N ARG A 161 -11.49 -0.25 -8.00
CA ARG A 161 -12.61 -0.71 -8.81
C ARG A 161 -13.97 -0.15 -8.40
N LEU A 162 -14.11 0.35 -7.17
CA LEU A 162 -15.32 0.99 -6.66
C LEU A 162 -15.41 2.49 -7.00
N VAL A 163 -14.35 3.08 -7.55
CA VAL A 163 -14.36 4.48 -7.99
C VAL A 163 -15.23 4.61 -9.24
N PRO A 164 -16.18 5.57 -9.26
CA PRO A 164 -17.04 5.75 -10.42
C PRO A 164 -16.25 5.97 -11.72
N GLY A 165 -16.57 5.22 -12.75
CA GLY A 165 -15.90 5.29 -14.05
C GLY A 165 -14.74 4.32 -14.24
N VAL A 166 -14.26 3.63 -13.20
CA VAL A 166 -13.23 2.57 -13.31
C VAL A 166 -13.87 1.34 -13.97
N LEU A 167 -14.99 0.87 -13.45
CA LEU A 167 -15.86 -0.11 -14.15
C LEU A 167 -16.87 0.63 -15.01
N SER A 168 -17.33 -0.03 -16.07
CA SER A 168 -18.25 0.56 -17.06
C SER A 168 -19.63 0.86 -16.50
N ASP A 169 -20.07 0.11 -15.48
CA ASP A 169 -21.39 0.22 -14.88
C ASP A 169 -21.31 -0.06 -13.37
N PRO A 170 -21.93 0.76 -12.49
CA PRO A 170 -22.08 0.47 -11.08
C PRO A 170 -22.72 -0.89 -10.77
N GLU A 171 -23.64 -1.37 -11.61
CA GLU A 171 -24.23 -2.70 -11.47
C GLU A 171 -23.21 -3.84 -11.48
N CYS A 172 -22.00 -3.58 -12.05
CA CYS A 172 -20.88 -4.54 -12.07
C CYS A 172 -20.34 -4.89 -10.69
N TYR A 173 -20.60 -4.09 -9.64
CA TYR A 173 -20.16 -4.38 -8.28
C TYR A 173 -21.31 -4.37 -7.24
N GLU A 174 -22.45 -3.74 -7.51
CA GLU A 174 -23.58 -3.65 -6.56
C GLU A 174 -24.31 -4.98 -6.37
N ASN A 175 -24.23 -5.89 -7.34
CA ASN A 175 -24.82 -7.22 -7.31
C ASN A 175 -23.83 -8.35 -7.10
N GLU A 176 -22.58 -8.03 -6.76
CA GLU A 176 -21.54 -9.04 -6.52
C GLU A 176 -21.58 -9.63 -5.09
N SER A 177 -20.90 -10.76 -4.94
CA SER A 177 -20.66 -11.41 -3.64
C SER A 177 -20.12 -10.41 -2.62
N HIS A 178 -20.53 -10.54 -1.37
CA HIS A 178 -20.16 -9.68 -0.25
C HIS A 178 -20.65 -8.23 -0.31
N TRP A 179 -21.37 -7.80 -1.35
CA TRP A 179 -21.87 -6.43 -1.43
C TRP A 179 -22.98 -6.16 -0.40
N ASN A 180 -23.96 -7.06 -0.29
CA ASN A 180 -25.12 -6.97 0.62
C ASN A 180 -25.10 -8.03 1.72
N GLY A 181 -23.95 -8.61 2.06
CA GLY A 181 -23.84 -9.70 3.02
C GLY A 181 -24.30 -11.05 2.47
N ALA A 182 -24.62 -11.14 1.19
CA ALA A 182 -24.86 -12.40 0.49
C ALA A 182 -23.50 -12.97 0.01
N LEU A 183 -23.35 -14.31 0.14
CA LEU A 183 -22.25 -15.06 -0.46
C LEU A 183 -22.54 -15.27 -1.94
#